data_e56e7b3f37ec7e0783eb196c5f2a6110
#
_entry.id   e56e7b3f37ec7e0783eb196c5f2a6110
#
_cell.length_a   1.000
_cell.length_b   1.000
_cell.length_c   1.000
_cell.angle_alpha   90.00
_cell.angle_beta   90.00
_cell.angle_gamma   90.00
#
_symmetry.space_group_name_H-M   'P 1'
#
loop_
_entity.id
_entity.type
_entity.pdbx_description
1 polymer ?
#
loop_
_entity_poly.entity_id
_entity_poly.type
_entity_poly.pdbx_seq_one_letter_code
_entity_poly.pdbx_strand_id
1 'polypeptide(L)'
;ERDIGPVLENIIMRARKKVVVASFSSHVHRVQQVLDAAAAANRKVAFMGRSMIRNMTIAADLGYLRVPENVLIDTKKAKNVPDDQIVYMSTGSQGEPMAVLARMANLEHQIEIGEGDTVILASSLIPGNENAVYRVIDGLTKLGAKVVHKGNAKVHVSGHASAGELLYCYNILRPRNVLPVHGEHRHLYANADLAIQTGVPPRNVILGQDGIVVDLKDGVATVAGQLDIGYVYVDGSTVGEITDADLKDRRVLAEEGFISVFCAVDFTTGQCVIGPEIQSRGFAEDDSVFDDVRPQIAKAISEAAANGTRDSHAFAQVVRRTVGRWVNTKHRRRPMIVPVVIEA
;
A
#
# COMPACT_ATOMS: atom_id res chain seq x y z
N GLU A 1 -11.98 9.20 -21.92
CA GLU A 1 -12.94 8.36 -21.20
C GLU A 1 -13.99 7.75 -22.14
N ARG A 2 -14.46 8.48 -23.16
CA ARG A 2 -15.43 7.97 -24.14
C ARG A 2 -14.98 6.68 -24.85
N ASP A 3 -13.70 6.54 -25.13
CA ASP A 3 -13.14 5.38 -25.84
C ASP A 3 -13.09 4.10 -24.98
N ILE A 4 -13.23 4.22 -23.66
CA ILE A 4 -13.15 3.08 -22.76
C ILE A 4 -14.38 2.21 -22.82
N GLY A 5 -15.57 2.81 -22.89
CA GLY A 5 -16.84 2.07 -22.98
C GLY A 5 -16.84 1.01 -24.07
N PRO A 6 -16.58 1.37 -25.35
CA PRO A 6 -16.50 0.39 -26.45
C PRO A 6 -15.46 -0.71 -26.27
N VAL A 7 -14.32 -0.41 -25.61
CA VAL A 7 -13.29 -1.42 -25.34
C VAL A 7 -13.77 -2.40 -24.28
N LEU A 8 -14.38 -1.92 -23.18
CA LEU A 8 -14.97 -2.78 -22.15
C LEU A 8 -16.09 -3.65 -22.72
N GLU A 9 -16.98 -3.07 -23.53
CA GLU A 9 -18.06 -3.80 -24.19
C GLU A 9 -17.52 -4.94 -25.07
N ASN A 10 -16.53 -4.66 -25.93
CA ASN A 10 -15.90 -5.68 -26.75
C ASN A 10 -15.25 -6.80 -25.94
N ILE A 11 -14.56 -6.47 -24.82
CA ILE A 11 -13.92 -7.46 -23.95
C ILE A 11 -14.99 -8.32 -23.26
N ILE A 12 -16.02 -7.71 -22.68
CA ILE A 12 -17.09 -8.40 -21.95
C ILE A 12 -17.91 -9.29 -22.90
N MET A 13 -18.22 -8.80 -24.12
CA MET A 13 -18.96 -9.55 -25.12
C MET A 13 -18.19 -10.80 -25.60
N ARG A 14 -16.85 -10.70 -25.74
CA ARG A 14 -16.01 -11.81 -26.23
C ARG A 14 -15.54 -12.76 -25.11
N ALA A 15 -15.78 -12.45 -23.86
CA ALA A 15 -15.39 -13.30 -22.75
C ALA A 15 -16.16 -14.62 -22.78
N ARG A 16 -15.44 -15.74 -22.66
CA ARG A 16 -16.02 -17.10 -22.75
C ARG A 16 -16.68 -17.54 -21.46
N LYS A 17 -16.15 -17.07 -20.32
CA LYS A 17 -16.65 -17.38 -18.98
C LYS A 17 -16.89 -16.08 -18.20
N LYS A 18 -16.84 -16.13 -16.87
CA LYS A 18 -17.09 -14.97 -16.02
C LYS A 18 -16.07 -13.87 -16.24
N VAL A 19 -16.52 -12.65 -16.05
CA VAL A 19 -15.69 -11.46 -16.11
C VAL A 19 -15.62 -10.85 -14.72
N VAL A 20 -14.42 -10.50 -14.29
CA VAL A 20 -14.18 -9.70 -13.07
C VAL A 20 -13.59 -8.37 -13.46
N VAL A 21 -14.25 -7.27 -13.11
CA VAL A 21 -13.75 -5.91 -13.37
C VAL A 21 -13.38 -5.28 -12.04
N ALA A 22 -12.09 -4.98 -11.84
CA ALA A 22 -11.59 -4.27 -10.67
C ALA A 22 -11.39 -2.79 -10.98
N SER A 23 -11.99 -1.92 -10.17
CA SER A 23 -11.90 -0.47 -10.28
C SER A 23 -11.97 0.20 -8.92
N PHE A 24 -11.68 1.50 -8.86
CA PHE A 24 -11.97 2.29 -7.68
C PHE A 24 -13.47 2.33 -7.41
N SER A 25 -13.87 2.14 -6.16
CA SER A 25 -15.29 2.20 -5.76
C SER A 25 -15.91 3.59 -5.88
N SER A 26 -15.11 4.62 -6.10
CA SER A 26 -15.56 6.00 -6.35
C SER A 26 -15.73 6.34 -7.83
N HIS A 27 -15.32 5.46 -8.74
CA HIS A 27 -15.35 5.73 -10.17
C HIS A 27 -16.71 5.35 -10.79
N VAL A 28 -17.75 6.14 -10.49
CA VAL A 28 -19.14 5.89 -10.92
C VAL A 28 -19.27 5.73 -12.43
N HIS A 29 -18.60 6.55 -13.23
CA HIS A 29 -18.65 6.45 -14.70
C HIS A 29 -18.11 5.11 -15.22
N ARG A 30 -17.06 4.57 -14.59
CA ARG A 30 -16.52 3.25 -14.95
C ARG A 30 -17.52 2.15 -14.66
N VAL A 31 -18.17 2.23 -13.49
CA VAL A 31 -19.21 1.27 -13.13
C VAL A 31 -20.39 1.36 -14.08
N GLN A 32 -20.80 2.58 -14.49
CA GLN A 32 -21.84 2.76 -15.49
C GLN A 32 -21.47 2.09 -16.83
N GLN A 33 -20.23 2.30 -17.31
CA GLN A 33 -19.75 1.66 -18.54
C GLN A 33 -19.78 0.13 -18.47
N VAL A 34 -19.44 -0.44 -17.29
CA VAL A 34 -19.50 -1.89 -17.09
C VAL A 34 -20.94 -2.40 -17.06
N LEU A 35 -21.86 -1.67 -16.42
CA LEU A 35 -23.29 -2.02 -16.41
C LEU A 35 -23.88 -2.00 -17.83
N ASP A 36 -23.58 -0.96 -18.59
CA ASP A 36 -24.07 -0.81 -19.97
C ASP A 36 -23.48 -1.91 -20.88
N ALA A 37 -22.19 -2.20 -20.76
CA ALA A 37 -21.52 -3.27 -21.50
C ALA A 37 -22.05 -4.67 -21.14
N ALA A 38 -22.33 -4.91 -19.87
CA ALA A 38 -22.93 -6.16 -19.41
C ALA A 38 -24.37 -6.32 -19.93
N ALA A 39 -25.16 -5.24 -19.92
CA ALA A 39 -26.51 -5.23 -20.51
C ALA A 39 -26.47 -5.57 -22.01
N ALA A 40 -25.57 -4.94 -22.76
CA ALA A 40 -25.38 -5.22 -24.20
C ALA A 40 -24.96 -6.67 -24.47
N ALA A 41 -24.17 -7.27 -23.56
CA ALA A 41 -23.73 -8.67 -23.63
C ALA A 41 -24.73 -9.66 -23.02
N ASN A 42 -25.91 -9.21 -22.59
CA ASN A 42 -26.92 -10.01 -21.88
C ASN A 42 -26.38 -10.73 -20.61
N ARG A 43 -25.50 -10.06 -19.89
CA ARG A 43 -24.89 -10.56 -18.65
C ARG A 43 -25.44 -9.86 -17.41
N LYS A 44 -25.47 -10.56 -16.30
CA LYS A 44 -25.77 -9.99 -14.99
C LYS A 44 -24.53 -9.37 -14.39
N VAL A 45 -24.71 -8.39 -13.50
CA VAL A 45 -23.61 -7.76 -12.73
C VAL A 45 -23.83 -7.94 -11.26
N ALA A 46 -22.78 -8.29 -10.51
CA ALA A 46 -22.81 -8.33 -9.06
C ALA A 46 -21.70 -7.44 -8.51
N PHE A 47 -22.05 -6.52 -7.58
CA PHE A 47 -21.08 -5.68 -6.90
C PHE A 47 -20.44 -6.42 -5.72
N MET A 48 -19.10 -6.34 -5.61
CA MET A 48 -18.31 -7.02 -4.61
C MET A 48 -17.47 -6.04 -3.80
N GLY A 49 -17.47 -6.25 -2.48
CA GLY A 49 -16.81 -5.36 -1.53
C GLY A 49 -17.74 -4.29 -0.97
N ARG A 50 -17.62 -4.06 0.35
CA ARG A 50 -18.51 -3.14 1.10
C ARG A 50 -18.50 -1.72 0.55
N SER A 51 -17.32 -1.19 0.21
CA SER A 51 -17.18 0.15 -0.35
C SER A 51 -17.81 0.27 -1.74
N MET A 52 -17.69 -0.74 -2.59
CA MET A 52 -18.31 -0.76 -3.91
C MET A 52 -19.83 -0.70 -3.80
N ILE A 53 -20.41 -1.60 -3.01
CA ILE A 53 -21.87 -1.64 -2.78
C ILE A 53 -22.36 -0.29 -2.24
N ARG A 54 -21.74 0.21 -1.15
CA ARG A 54 -22.14 1.47 -0.52
C ARG A 54 -22.10 2.65 -1.50
N ASN A 55 -20.98 2.83 -2.18
CA ASN A 55 -20.81 3.99 -3.07
C ASN A 55 -21.75 3.93 -4.26
N MET A 56 -21.99 2.75 -4.83
CA MET A 56 -22.89 2.59 -5.96
C MET A 56 -24.35 2.75 -5.55
N THR A 57 -24.75 2.33 -4.35
CA THR A 57 -26.07 2.63 -3.81
C THR A 57 -26.29 4.13 -3.69
N ILE A 58 -25.37 4.85 -3.08
CA ILE A 58 -25.45 6.32 -2.94
C ILE A 58 -25.50 6.97 -4.34
N ALA A 59 -24.67 6.52 -5.29
CA ALA A 59 -24.66 7.09 -6.64
C ALA A 59 -25.98 6.85 -7.36
N ALA A 60 -26.62 5.70 -7.18
CA ALA A 60 -27.93 5.40 -7.74
C ALA A 60 -29.04 6.25 -7.10
N ASP A 61 -29.05 6.36 -5.76
CA ASP A 61 -30.02 7.17 -5.01
C ASP A 61 -29.96 8.65 -5.42
N LEU A 62 -28.77 9.16 -5.71
CA LEU A 62 -28.52 10.52 -6.18
C LEU A 62 -28.74 10.70 -7.71
N GLY A 63 -29.07 9.65 -8.44
CA GLY A 63 -29.30 9.67 -9.89
C GLY A 63 -28.03 9.76 -10.75
N TYR A 64 -26.85 9.58 -10.17
CA TYR A 64 -25.58 9.55 -10.92
C TYR A 64 -25.25 8.18 -11.52
N LEU A 65 -25.85 7.10 -11.03
CA LEU A 65 -25.72 5.75 -11.55
C LEU A 65 -27.11 5.26 -12.02
N ARG A 66 -27.21 4.92 -13.27
CA ARG A 66 -28.44 4.32 -13.84
C ARG A 66 -28.20 2.82 -14.01
N VAL A 67 -28.93 2.02 -13.26
CA VAL A 67 -28.85 0.57 -13.35
C VAL A 67 -29.86 0.08 -14.40
N PRO A 68 -29.41 -0.58 -15.51
CA PRO A 68 -30.32 -1.16 -16.49
C PRO A 68 -31.19 -2.25 -15.84
N GLU A 69 -32.43 -2.39 -16.33
CA GLU A 69 -33.36 -3.39 -15.81
C GLU A 69 -32.78 -4.81 -15.88
N ASN A 70 -32.98 -5.57 -14.82
CA ASN A 70 -32.56 -6.96 -14.71
C ASN A 70 -31.05 -7.23 -14.86
N VAL A 71 -30.19 -6.21 -14.83
CA VAL A 71 -28.72 -6.37 -14.93
C VAL A 71 -28.10 -6.62 -13.57
N LEU A 72 -28.38 -5.78 -12.60
CA LEU A 72 -27.78 -5.88 -11.26
C LEU A 72 -28.48 -6.97 -10.42
N ILE A 73 -27.68 -7.85 -9.82
CA ILE A 73 -28.14 -8.89 -8.93
C ILE A 73 -27.36 -8.91 -7.63
N ASP A 74 -27.99 -9.48 -6.60
CA ASP A 74 -27.31 -9.70 -5.32
C ASP A 74 -26.17 -10.73 -5.45
N THR A 75 -25.07 -10.52 -4.74
CA THR A 75 -23.89 -11.40 -4.78
C THR A 75 -24.20 -12.85 -4.41
N LYS A 76 -25.18 -13.07 -3.52
CA LYS A 76 -25.60 -14.43 -3.15
C LYS A 76 -26.27 -15.16 -4.32
N LYS A 77 -27.05 -14.43 -5.13
CA LYS A 77 -27.71 -14.97 -6.32
C LYS A 77 -26.71 -15.17 -7.46
N ALA A 78 -25.64 -14.39 -7.51
CA ALA A 78 -24.64 -14.45 -8.57
C ALA A 78 -23.94 -15.82 -8.66
N LYS A 79 -23.85 -16.57 -7.56
CA LYS A 79 -23.26 -17.91 -7.55
C LYS A 79 -24.04 -18.95 -8.37
N ASN A 80 -25.33 -18.70 -8.60
CA ASN A 80 -26.21 -19.59 -9.36
C ASN A 80 -26.34 -19.17 -10.82
N VAL A 81 -25.66 -18.11 -11.25
CA VAL A 81 -25.65 -17.64 -12.62
C VAL A 81 -24.53 -18.35 -13.38
N PRO A 82 -24.78 -18.86 -14.60
CA PRO A 82 -23.73 -19.44 -15.42
C PRO A 82 -22.54 -18.48 -15.61
N ASP A 83 -21.32 -19.02 -15.65
CA ASP A 83 -20.10 -18.24 -15.75
C ASP A 83 -20.04 -17.31 -16.98
N ASP A 84 -20.63 -17.73 -18.10
CA ASP A 84 -20.73 -16.94 -19.33
C ASP A 84 -21.78 -15.82 -19.28
N GLN A 85 -22.56 -15.75 -18.20
CA GLN A 85 -23.63 -14.76 -18.01
C GLN A 85 -23.39 -13.82 -16.83
N ILE A 86 -22.21 -13.82 -16.21
CA ILE A 86 -21.92 -13.02 -15.03
C ILE A 86 -20.70 -12.10 -15.20
N VAL A 87 -20.84 -10.89 -14.66
CA VAL A 87 -19.76 -9.91 -14.48
C VAL A 87 -19.71 -9.54 -13.00
N TYR A 88 -18.56 -9.69 -12.39
CA TYR A 88 -18.30 -9.21 -11.02
C TYR A 88 -17.60 -7.87 -11.06
N MET A 89 -18.19 -6.85 -10.45
CA MET A 89 -17.55 -5.55 -10.25
C MET A 89 -16.93 -5.47 -8.87
N SER A 90 -15.61 -5.36 -8.76
CA SER A 90 -14.89 -5.50 -7.50
C SER A 90 -13.94 -4.33 -7.22
N THR A 91 -13.46 -4.28 -5.97
CA THR A 91 -12.33 -3.46 -5.54
C THR A 91 -11.01 -4.26 -5.61
N GLY A 92 -9.87 -3.60 -5.33
CA GLY A 92 -8.57 -4.26 -5.31
C GLY A 92 -7.73 -4.03 -6.55
N SER A 93 -8.05 -2.99 -7.33
CA SER A 93 -7.30 -2.64 -8.53
C SER A 93 -5.88 -2.13 -8.27
N GLN A 94 -5.52 -1.88 -7.00
CA GLN A 94 -4.18 -1.44 -6.56
C GLN A 94 -3.40 -2.54 -5.83
N GLY A 95 -3.89 -3.77 -5.83
CA GLY A 95 -3.21 -4.92 -5.22
C GLY A 95 -3.27 -4.92 -3.69
N GLU A 96 -4.23 -4.20 -3.09
CA GLU A 96 -4.42 -4.17 -1.64
C GLU A 96 -4.69 -5.59 -1.12
N PRO A 97 -3.91 -6.10 -0.15
CA PRO A 97 -3.97 -7.52 0.26
C PRO A 97 -5.35 -8.00 0.73
N MET A 98 -6.10 -7.11 1.38
CA MET A 98 -7.43 -7.44 1.92
C MET A 98 -8.57 -7.23 0.92
N ALA A 99 -8.26 -6.70 -0.26
CA ALA A 99 -9.28 -6.46 -1.29
C ALA A 99 -9.71 -7.74 -1.99
N VAL A 100 -10.89 -7.69 -2.56
CA VAL A 100 -11.54 -8.85 -3.22
C VAL A 100 -10.63 -9.48 -4.28
N LEU A 101 -10.03 -8.67 -5.15
CA LEU A 101 -9.22 -9.18 -6.26
C LEU A 101 -7.95 -9.88 -5.80
N ALA A 102 -7.24 -9.32 -4.79
CA ALA A 102 -6.04 -9.95 -4.22
C ALA A 102 -6.37 -11.30 -3.58
N ARG A 103 -7.47 -11.37 -2.84
CA ARG A 103 -7.95 -12.62 -2.25
C ARG A 103 -8.35 -13.66 -3.28
N MET A 104 -8.93 -13.25 -4.44
CA MET A 104 -9.20 -14.16 -5.54
C MET A 104 -7.89 -14.72 -6.12
N ALA A 105 -6.88 -13.87 -6.32
CA ALA A 105 -5.57 -14.26 -6.84
C ALA A 105 -4.83 -15.26 -5.92
N ASN A 106 -5.09 -15.16 -4.60
CA ASN A 106 -4.50 -16.03 -3.57
C ASN A 106 -5.35 -17.26 -3.23
N LEU A 107 -6.47 -17.51 -3.93
CA LEU A 107 -7.44 -18.58 -3.62
C LEU A 107 -8.09 -18.44 -2.22
N GLU A 108 -8.17 -17.24 -1.70
CA GLU A 108 -8.76 -16.93 -0.37
C GLU A 108 -10.19 -16.37 -0.49
N HIS A 109 -10.79 -16.46 -1.67
CA HIS A 109 -12.12 -15.93 -1.94
C HIS A 109 -13.06 -17.04 -2.41
N GLN A 110 -14.37 -16.90 -2.03
CA GLN A 110 -15.40 -17.88 -2.38
C GLN A 110 -15.73 -17.96 -3.89
N ILE A 111 -15.32 -16.96 -4.68
CA ILE A 111 -15.39 -16.98 -6.14
C ILE A 111 -14.00 -17.32 -6.62
N GLU A 112 -13.89 -18.47 -7.24
CA GLU A 112 -12.65 -18.99 -7.79
C GLU A 112 -12.43 -18.44 -9.20
N ILE A 113 -11.20 -18.09 -9.51
CA ILE A 113 -10.77 -17.67 -10.83
C ILE A 113 -10.02 -18.85 -11.48
N GLY A 114 -10.29 -19.07 -12.78
CA GLY A 114 -9.68 -20.18 -13.50
C GLY A 114 -9.56 -19.93 -14.99
N GLU A 115 -9.24 -21.00 -15.70
CA GLU A 115 -9.05 -20.99 -17.14
C GLU A 115 -10.31 -20.54 -17.91
N GLY A 116 -10.14 -19.59 -18.81
CA GLY A 116 -11.22 -19.01 -19.63
C GLY A 116 -11.91 -17.81 -19.00
N ASP A 117 -11.66 -17.51 -17.73
CA ASP A 117 -12.14 -16.30 -17.07
C ASP A 117 -11.39 -15.07 -17.59
N THR A 118 -12.04 -13.92 -17.52
CA THR A 118 -11.42 -12.64 -17.89
C THR A 118 -11.41 -11.70 -16.70
N VAL A 119 -10.24 -11.17 -16.36
CA VAL A 119 -10.08 -10.19 -15.28
C VAL A 119 -9.60 -8.87 -15.86
N ILE A 120 -10.32 -7.78 -15.60
CA ILE A 120 -10.02 -6.44 -16.11
C ILE A 120 -9.62 -5.54 -14.94
N LEU A 121 -8.39 -5.03 -14.93
CA LEU A 121 -7.96 -3.98 -14.02
C LEU A 121 -8.21 -2.62 -14.69
N ALA A 122 -9.35 -2.03 -14.37
CA ALA A 122 -9.84 -0.79 -14.97
C ALA A 122 -9.38 0.45 -14.19
N SER A 123 -8.09 0.51 -13.86
CA SER A 123 -7.43 1.62 -13.14
C SER A 123 -6.01 1.83 -13.66
N SER A 124 -5.44 3.01 -13.38
CA SER A 124 -3.98 3.22 -13.48
C SER A 124 -3.29 2.72 -12.22
N LEU A 125 -2.05 2.27 -12.34
CA LEU A 125 -1.18 2.01 -11.22
C LEU A 125 -0.91 3.33 -10.47
N ILE A 126 -1.08 3.32 -9.17
CA ILE A 126 -0.62 4.39 -8.29
C ILE A 126 0.87 4.12 -8.02
N PRO A 127 1.76 5.12 -8.20
CA PRO A 127 3.17 4.97 -7.89
C PRO A 127 3.42 4.38 -6.49
N GLY A 128 4.24 3.34 -6.42
CA GLY A 128 4.51 2.58 -5.19
C GLY A 128 3.70 1.30 -5.03
N ASN A 129 2.62 1.11 -5.79
CA ASN A 129 1.79 -0.12 -5.74
C ASN A 129 2.15 -1.15 -6.82
N GLU A 130 3.15 -0.86 -7.66
CA GLU A 130 3.49 -1.67 -8.83
C GLU A 130 3.70 -3.14 -8.46
N ASN A 131 4.53 -3.40 -7.46
CA ASN A 131 4.84 -4.77 -7.03
C ASN A 131 3.60 -5.52 -6.52
N ALA A 132 2.71 -4.84 -5.81
CA ALA A 132 1.48 -5.44 -5.29
C ALA A 132 0.53 -5.80 -6.43
N VAL A 133 0.35 -4.89 -7.39
CA VAL A 133 -0.53 -5.11 -8.56
C VAL A 133 0.03 -6.20 -9.47
N TYR A 134 1.34 -6.22 -9.74
CA TYR A 134 1.94 -7.27 -10.56
C TYR A 134 1.85 -8.64 -9.91
N ARG A 135 1.96 -8.75 -8.59
CA ARG A 135 1.71 -10.03 -7.88
C ARG A 135 0.28 -10.53 -8.10
N VAL A 136 -0.71 -9.64 -8.07
CA VAL A 136 -2.10 -10.01 -8.34
C VAL A 136 -2.27 -10.44 -9.80
N ILE A 137 -1.70 -9.70 -10.76
CA ILE A 137 -1.72 -10.06 -12.18
C ILE A 137 -1.11 -11.44 -12.41
N ASP A 138 0.09 -11.69 -11.83
CA ASP A 138 0.79 -12.97 -11.95
C ASP A 138 -0.02 -14.12 -11.32
N GLY A 139 -0.58 -13.90 -10.13
CA GLY A 139 -1.44 -14.87 -9.46
C GLY A 139 -2.65 -15.26 -10.32
N LEU A 140 -3.37 -14.29 -10.85
CA LEU A 140 -4.53 -14.51 -11.72
C LEU A 140 -4.15 -15.19 -13.05
N THR A 141 -3.01 -14.81 -13.63
CA THR A 141 -2.49 -15.42 -14.86
C THR A 141 -2.09 -16.87 -14.61
N LYS A 142 -1.47 -17.17 -13.47
CA LYS A 142 -1.12 -18.54 -13.06
C LYS A 142 -2.36 -19.43 -12.89
N LEU A 143 -3.49 -18.86 -12.51
CA LEU A 143 -4.77 -19.57 -12.42
C LEU A 143 -5.42 -19.80 -13.82
N GLY A 144 -4.82 -19.30 -14.90
CA GLY A 144 -5.31 -19.46 -16.28
C GLY A 144 -6.26 -18.36 -16.75
N ALA A 145 -6.46 -17.29 -15.99
CA ALA A 145 -7.31 -16.19 -16.39
C ALA A 145 -6.64 -15.30 -17.45
N LYS A 146 -7.44 -14.75 -18.35
CA LYS A 146 -7.02 -13.67 -19.24
C LYS A 146 -7.04 -12.36 -18.48
N VAL A 147 -5.88 -11.80 -18.16
CA VAL A 147 -5.76 -10.53 -17.43
C VAL A 147 -5.60 -9.36 -18.41
N VAL A 148 -6.51 -8.39 -18.33
CA VAL A 148 -6.55 -7.17 -19.13
C VAL A 148 -6.29 -5.97 -18.23
N HIS A 149 -5.33 -5.13 -18.59
CA HIS A 149 -4.95 -3.95 -17.84
C HIS A 149 -4.46 -2.84 -18.77
N LYS A 150 -4.21 -1.64 -18.25
CA LYS A 150 -3.79 -0.47 -19.04
C LYS A 150 -2.57 -0.73 -19.96
N GLY A 151 -1.70 -1.67 -19.59
CA GLY A 151 -0.50 -2.02 -20.39
C GLY A 151 -0.79 -2.83 -21.64
N ASN A 152 -1.94 -3.53 -21.72
CA ASN A 152 -2.29 -4.38 -22.88
C ASN A 152 -3.63 -4.05 -23.53
N ALA A 153 -4.46 -3.17 -22.92
CA ALA A 153 -5.69 -2.65 -23.54
C ALA A 153 -6.04 -1.27 -22.96
N LYS A 154 -6.80 -0.48 -23.75
CA LYS A 154 -7.26 0.85 -23.33
C LYS A 154 -8.47 0.74 -22.40
N VAL A 155 -8.27 0.20 -21.20
CA VAL A 155 -9.33 -0.01 -20.18
C VAL A 155 -9.38 1.08 -19.12
N HIS A 156 -8.46 2.04 -19.18
CA HIS A 156 -8.41 3.19 -18.29
C HIS A 156 -7.64 4.35 -18.93
N VAL A 157 -8.02 5.58 -18.59
CA VAL A 157 -7.28 6.81 -18.87
C VAL A 157 -7.00 7.55 -17.59
N SER A 158 -5.89 8.32 -17.56
CA SER A 158 -5.58 9.18 -16.41
C SER A 158 -6.61 10.29 -16.28
N GLY A 159 -6.98 10.61 -15.04
CA GLY A 159 -7.76 11.83 -14.73
C GLY A 159 -6.91 13.08 -14.62
N HIS A 160 -5.56 12.92 -14.55
CA HIS A 160 -4.63 14.04 -14.53
C HIS A 160 -4.40 14.58 -15.93
N ALA A 161 -4.34 15.90 -16.07
CA ALA A 161 -4.03 16.58 -17.31
C ALA A 161 -2.61 16.26 -17.77
N SER A 162 -2.41 16.14 -19.07
CA SER A 162 -1.10 16.08 -19.69
C SER A 162 -0.43 17.45 -19.72
N ALA A 163 0.89 17.51 -19.97
CA ALA A 163 1.62 18.77 -20.10
C ALA A 163 0.99 19.72 -21.14
N GLY A 164 0.55 19.20 -22.29
CA GLY A 164 -0.12 20.00 -23.32
C GLY A 164 -1.47 20.55 -22.87
N GLU A 165 -2.24 19.80 -22.12
CA GLU A 165 -3.52 20.24 -21.55
C GLU A 165 -3.30 21.30 -20.48
N LEU A 166 -2.27 21.18 -19.63
CA LEU A 166 -1.90 22.20 -18.65
C LEU A 166 -1.45 23.49 -19.32
N LEU A 167 -0.61 23.42 -20.34
CA LEU A 167 -0.19 24.60 -21.12
C LEU A 167 -1.40 25.29 -21.73
N TYR A 168 -2.34 24.52 -22.30
CA TYR A 168 -3.57 25.06 -22.88
C TYR A 168 -4.42 25.75 -21.80
N CYS A 169 -4.58 25.11 -20.65
CA CYS A 169 -5.33 25.66 -19.52
C CYS A 169 -4.69 26.97 -19.02
N TYR A 170 -3.39 27.03 -18.80
CA TYR A 170 -2.69 28.22 -18.37
C TYR A 170 -2.75 29.38 -19.37
N ASN A 171 -2.68 29.08 -20.67
CA ASN A 171 -2.81 30.09 -21.73
C ASN A 171 -4.22 30.70 -21.79
N ILE A 172 -5.26 29.90 -21.52
CA ILE A 172 -6.63 30.42 -21.47
C ILE A 172 -6.88 31.22 -20.20
N LEU A 173 -6.53 30.68 -19.04
CA LEU A 173 -6.83 31.28 -17.74
C LEU A 173 -5.92 32.47 -17.41
N ARG A 174 -4.71 32.47 -17.92
CA ARG A 174 -3.66 33.49 -17.65
C ARG A 174 -3.55 33.81 -16.15
N PRO A 175 -3.32 32.79 -15.29
CA PRO A 175 -3.34 33.00 -13.85
C PRO A 175 -2.20 33.94 -13.43
N ARG A 176 -2.49 34.81 -12.43
CA ARG A 176 -1.47 35.67 -11.85
C ARG A 176 -0.54 34.92 -10.91
N ASN A 177 -1.05 33.88 -10.24
CA ASN A 177 -0.31 33.02 -9.32
C ASN A 177 -0.63 31.57 -9.62
N VAL A 178 0.34 30.67 -9.36
CA VAL A 178 0.16 29.23 -9.49
C VAL A 178 0.69 28.55 -8.23
N LEU A 179 -0.11 27.65 -7.67
CA LEU A 179 0.25 26.79 -6.55
C LEU A 179 -0.02 25.34 -6.98
N PRO A 180 0.98 24.62 -7.48
CA PRO A 180 0.86 23.19 -7.78
C PRO A 180 0.60 22.40 -6.49
N VAL A 181 -0.33 21.45 -6.54
CA VAL A 181 -0.71 20.61 -5.40
C VAL A 181 -0.84 19.15 -5.82
N HIS A 182 -0.96 18.26 -4.84
CA HIS A 182 -1.28 16.85 -5.06
C HIS A 182 -0.22 16.11 -5.87
N GLY A 183 1.02 16.18 -5.44
CA GLY A 183 2.12 15.47 -6.08
C GLY A 183 3.40 15.50 -5.26
N GLU A 184 4.37 14.71 -5.65
CA GLU A 184 5.72 14.80 -5.12
C GLU A 184 6.43 16.05 -5.67
N HIS A 185 7.51 16.49 -5.06
CA HIS A 185 8.27 17.68 -5.48
C HIS A 185 8.57 17.71 -7.00
N ARG A 186 8.99 16.58 -7.57
CA ARG A 186 9.25 16.48 -9.02
C ARG A 186 8.04 16.83 -9.88
N HIS A 187 6.83 16.49 -9.43
CA HIS A 187 5.59 16.82 -10.13
C HIS A 187 5.23 18.30 -9.97
N LEU A 188 5.43 18.84 -8.75
CA LEU A 188 5.18 20.25 -8.47
C LEU A 188 6.13 21.15 -9.28
N TYR A 189 7.42 20.80 -9.35
CA TYR A 189 8.41 21.52 -10.17
C TYR A 189 8.07 21.44 -11.66
N ALA A 190 7.75 20.26 -12.19
CA ALA A 190 7.38 20.11 -13.60
C ALA A 190 6.15 20.95 -13.96
N ASN A 191 5.15 21.02 -13.06
CA ASN A 191 3.97 21.85 -13.26
C ASN A 191 4.30 23.36 -13.16
N ALA A 192 5.17 23.75 -12.24
CA ALA A 192 5.69 25.12 -12.11
C ALA A 192 6.38 25.59 -13.40
N ASP A 193 7.23 24.74 -13.97
CA ASP A 193 7.93 25.04 -15.22
C ASP A 193 6.95 25.26 -16.38
N LEU A 194 5.88 24.47 -16.47
CA LEU A 194 4.83 24.66 -17.47
C LEU A 194 4.13 26.01 -17.29
N ALA A 195 3.81 26.40 -16.05
CA ALA A 195 3.21 27.69 -15.75
C ALA A 195 4.13 28.86 -16.15
N ILE A 196 5.43 28.76 -15.83
CA ILE A 196 6.41 29.78 -16.19
C ILE A 196 6.55 29.90 -17.72
N GLN A 197 6.53 28.79 -18.46
CA GLN A 197 6.57 28.79 -19.94
C GLN A 197 5.38 29.55 -20.54
N THR A 198 4.24 29.64 -19.86
CA THR A 198 3.08 30.39 -20.33
C THR A 198 3.07 31.86 -19.89
N GLY A 199 4.16 32.33 -19.27
CA GLY A 199 4.35 33.72 -18.88
C GLY A 199 3.99 34.05 -17.43
N VAL A 200 3.71 33.06 -16.59
CA VAL A 200 3.55 33.28 -15.13
C VAL A 200 4.92 33.63 -14.55
N PRO A 201 5.08 34.79 -13.87
CA PRO A 201 6.37 35.15 -13.28
C PRO A 201 6.83 34.12 -12.25
N PRO A 202 8.11 33.68 -12.23
CA PRO A 202 8.59 32.68 -11.27
C PRO A 202 8.29 33.03 -9.80
N ARG A 203 8.32 34.30 -9.44
CA ARG A 203 7.97 34.79 -8.09
C ARG A 203 6.51 34.56 -7.70
N ASN A 204 5.63 34.32 -8.66
CA ASN A 204 4.21 34.09 -8.47
C ASN A 204 3.88 32.57 -8.50
N VAL A 205 4.87 31.72 -8.60
CA VAL A 205 4.72 30.27 -8.50
C VAL A 205 5.16 29.84 -7.11
N ILE A 206 4.24 29.29 -6.33
CA ILE A 206 4.49 28.87 -4.96
C ILE A 206 4.61 27.35 -4.94
N LEU A 207 5.78 26.85 -4.57
CA LEU A 207 6.03 25.43 -4.33
C LEU A 207 5.89 25.18 -2.83
N GLY A 208 4.76 24.65 -2.43
CA GLY A 208 4.43 24.41 -1.03
C GLY A 208 4.61 22.96 -0.61
N GLN A 209 4.83 22.76 0.69
CA GLN A 209 4.71 21.49 1.39
C GLN A 209 3.40 21.47 2.18
N ASP A 210 3.02 20.30 2.66
CA ASP A 210 1.86 20.17 3.56
C ASP A 210 2.03 21.10 4.77
N GLY A 211 0.93 21.74 5.17
CA GLY A 211 0.92 22.73 6.26
C GLY A 211 1.25 24.17 5.85
N ILE A 212 1.71 24.42 4.61
CA ILE A 212 1.96 25.78 4.15
C ILE A 212 0.67 26.62 4.19
N VAL A 213 0.75 27.82 4.73
CA VAL A 213 -0.33 28.81 4.70
C VAL A 213 -0.04 29.85 3.63
N VAL A 214 -0.96 30.00 2.69
CA VAL A 214 -0.85 30.95 1.58
C VAL A 214 -1.99 31.95 1.68
N ASP A 215 -1.65 33.22 1.79
CA ASP A 215 -2.59 34.33 1.71
C ASP A 215 -2.68 34.83 0.28
N LEU A 216 -3.90 35.03 -0.19
CA LEU A 216 -4.20 35.72 -1.46
C LEU A 216 -4.88 37.07 -1.19
N LYS A 217 -4.10 38.13 -1.31
CA LYS A 217 -4.59 39.48 -1.10
C LYS A 217 -4.33 40.33 -2.35
N ASP A 218 -5.37 41.02 -2.84
CA ASP A 218 -5.33 41.92 -4.00
C ASP A 218 -4.69 41.25 -5.26
N GLY A 219 -4.93 39.94 -5.40
CA GLY A 219 -4.39 39.16 -6.50
C GLY A 219 -2.90 38.77 -6.38
N VAL A 220 -2.30 38.95 -5.20
CA VAL A 220 -0.94 38.53 -4.88
C VAL A 220 -0.98 37.41 -3.85
N ALA A 221 -0.40 36.23 -4.23
CA ALA A 221 -0.27 35.12 -3.33
C ALA A 221 1.08 35.17 -2.60
N THR A 222 1.07 35.06 -1.29
CA THR A 222 2.26 35.09 -0.43
C THR A 222 2.22 33.95 0.60
N VAL A 223 3.37 33.41 0.94
CA VAL A 223 3.48 32.46 2.05
C VAL A 223 3.36 33.23 3.36
N ALA A 224 2.29 33.01 4.10
CA ALA A 224 1.97 33.69 5.34
C ALA A 224 2.44 32.92 6.60
N GLY A 225 2.68 31.61 6.47
CA GLY A 225 3.11 30.81 7.61
C GLY A 225 3.20 29.32 7.29
N GLN A 226 3.46 28.53 8.34
CA GLN A 226 3.51 27.09 8.31
C GLN A 226 2.75 26.55 9.53
N LEU A 227 1.81 25.64 9.29
CA LEU A 227 1.17 24.86 10.35
C LEU A 227 2.05 23.67 10.70
N ASP A 228 2.13 23.37 11.97
CA ASP A 228 2.73 22.12 12.42
C ASP A 228 1.72 21.00 12.17
N ILE A 229 2.06 20.13 11.22
CA ILE A 229 1.24 18.99 10.85
C ILE A 229 2.04 17.71 11.01
N GLY A 230 1.42 16.70 11.59
CA GLY A 230 1.99 15.36 11.75
C GLY A 230 1.11 14.30 11.09
N TYR A 231 1.68 13.13 10.90
CA TYR A 231 0.91 11.96 10.46
C TYR A 231 0.11 11.39 11.64
N VAL A 232 -1.14 11.10 11.40
CA VAL A 232 -1.99 10.32 12.30
C VAL A 232 -2.14 8.93 11.72
N TYR A 233 -1.47 7.96 12.32
CA TYR A 233 -1.49 6.59 11.84
C TYR A 233 -2.75 5.87 12.32
N VAL A 234 -3.32 5.03 11.45
CA VAL A 234 -4.43 4.14 11.77
C VAL A 234 -3.92 2.70 11.71
N ASP A 235 -4.08 1.96 12.81
CA ASP A 235 -3.67 0.57 12.92
C ASP A 235 -4.82 -0.29 13.47
N GLY A 236 -5.41 -1.09 12.59
CA GLY A 236 -6.60 -1.84 12.94
C GLY A 236 -7.76 -0.93 13.38
N SER A 237 -8.09 -0.94 14.66
CA SER A 237 -9.15 -0.09 15.26
C SER A 237 -8.60 1.14 16.00
N THR A 238 -7.29 1.27 16.15
CA THR A 238 -6.64 2.37 16.87
C THR A 238 -6.24 3.51 15.95
N VAL A 239 -6.36 4.74 16.40
CA VAL A 239 -6.08 5.97 15.65
C VAL A 239 -5.13 6.84 16.47
N GLY A 240 -3.93 7.11 15.92
CA GLY A 240 -2.94 8.00 16.54
C GLY A 240 -2.14 7.40 17.70
N GLU A 241 -2.31 6.11 18.02
CA GLU A 241 -1.57 5.43 19.09
C GLU A 241 -0.20 4.91 18.62
N ILE A 242 -0.02 4.74 17.32
CA ILE A 242 1.21 4.26 16.71
C ILE A 242 2.11 5.42 16.32
N THR A 243 3.39 5.28 16.65
CA THR A 243 4.43 6.26 16.36
C THR A 243 5.32 5.82 15.21
N ASP A 244 6.14 6.73 14.67
CA ASP A 244 7.18 6.40 13.69
C ASP A 244 8.19 5.38 14.22
N ALA A 245 8.43 5.36 15.54
CA ALA A 245 9.30 4.37 16.17
C ALA A 245 8.73 2.97 16.07
N ASP A 246 7.42 2.81 16.34
CA ASP A 246 6.73 1.51 16.22
C ASP A 246 6.74 1.00 14.78
N LEU A 247 6.55 1.89 13.80
CA LEU A 247 6.60 1.52 12.38
C LEU A 247 8.01 1.11 11.94
N LYS A 248 9.04 1.78 12.48
CA LYS A 248 10.44 1.42 12.24
C LYS A 248 10.76 0.05 12.83
N ASP A 249 10.31 -0.22 14.06
CA ASP A 249 10.51 -1.50 14.71
C ASP A 249 9.83 -2.63 13.93
N ARG A 250 8.59 -2.45 13.49
CA ARG A 250 7.89 -3.42 12.62
C ARG A 250 8.65 -3.71 11.33
N ARG A 251 9.26 -2.69 10.72
CA ARG A 251 10.06 -2.87 9.50
C ARG A 251 11.30 -3.71 9.79
N VAL A 252 12.03 -3.41 10.87
CA VAL A 252 13.21 -4.19 11.29
C VAL A 252 12.83 -5.64 11.57
N LEU A 253 11.72 -5.87 12.29
CA LEU A 253 11.20 -7.22 12.56
C LEU A 253 10.88 -7.99 11.27
N ALA A 254 10.27 -7.33 10.29
CA ALA A 254 9.89 -7.96 9.02
C ALA A 254 11.08 -8.27 8.09
N GLU A 255 12.08 -7.39 8.05
CA GLU A 255 13.23 -7.50 7.15
C GLU A 255 14.38 -8.31 7.72
N GLU A 256 14.68 -8.13 9.03
CA GLU A 256 15.90 -8.62 9.65
C GLU A 256 15.64 -9.69 10.71
N GLY A 257 14.41 -9.78 11.21
CA GLY A 257 14.04 -10.73 12.25
C GLY A 257 14.35 -10.24 13.67
N PHE A 258 14.24 -11.17 14.61
CA PHE A 258 14.28 -10.93 16.04
C PHE A 258 15.19 -11.94 16.73
N ILE A 259 15.99 -11.47 17.70
CA ILE A 259 16.82 -12.29 18.56
C ILE A 259 16.56 -11.88 20.02
N SER A 260 16.11 -12.82 20.86
CA SER A 260 16.07 -12.64 22.31
C SER A 260 17.22 -13.36 22.99
N VAL A 261 17.76 -12.76 24.03
CA VAL A 261 18.84 -13.35 24.83
C VAL A 261 18.46 -13.28 26.30
N PHE A 262 18.32 -14.42 26.93
CA PHE A 262 18.02 -14.51 28.36
C PHE A 262 19.26 -14.92 29.15
N CYS A 263 19.55 -14.20 30.24
CA CYS A 263 20.63 -14.52 31.16
C CYS A 263 20.18 -14.26 32.62
N ALA A 264 20.40 -15.22 33.50
CA ALA A 264 20.40 -14.97 34.96
C ALA A 264 21.86 -14.85 35.42
N VAL A 265 22.20 -13.72 36.02
CA VAL A 265 23.57 -13.29 36.29
C VAL A 265 23.72 -12.92 37.78
N ASP A 266 24.75 -13.45 38.45
CA ASP A 266 25.19 -12.87 39.71
C ASP A 266 25.86 -11.51 39.42
N PHE A 267 25.22 -10.42 39.81
CA PHE A 267 25.70 -9.07 39.50
C PHE A 267 26.98 -8.70 40.23
N THR A 268 27.38 -9.46 41.30
CA THR A 268 28.62 -9.24 42.01
C THR A 268 29.82 -9.84 41.28
N THR A 269 29.67 -11.05 40.80
CA THR A 269 30.76 -11.81 40.16
C THR A 269 30.73 -11.71 38.62
N GLY A 270 29.58 -11.39 38.05
CA GLY A 270 29.35 -11.43 36.60
C GLY A 270 29.23 -12.83 36.02
N GLN A 271 29.03 -13.83 36.90
CA GLN A 271 28.81 -15.19 36.43
C GLN A 271 27.39 -15.37 35.90
N CYS A 272 27.26 -15.91 34.70
CA CYS A 272 25.98 -16.38 34.19
C CYS A 272 25.61 -17.69 34.90
N VAL A 273 24.61 -17.62 35.79
CA VAL A 273 24.10 -18.78 36.52
C VAL A 273 23.19 -19.62 35.60
N ILE A 274 22.42 -18.95 34.75
CA ILE A 274 21.59 -19.56 33.70
C ILE A 274 21.81 -18.82 32.40
N GLY A 275 21.99 -19.56 31.32
CA GLY A 275 22.16 -19.03 29.95
C GLY A 275 23.63 -18.71 29.62
N PRO A 276 23.91 -17.91 28.56
CA PRO A 276 22.97 -17.21 27.70
C PRO A 276 22.09 -18.16 26.87
N GLU A 277 20.78 -18.09 27.07
CA GLU A 277 19.82 -18.73 26.19
C GLU A 277 19.37 -17.79 25.09
N ILE A 278 19.44 -18.24 23.84
CA ILE A 278 19.17 -17.41 22.68
C ILE A 278 18.05 -18.05 21.87
N GLN A 279 17.04 -17.25 21.56
CA GLN A 279 15.96 -17.63 20.65
C GLN A 279 15.85 -16.61 19.53
N SER A 280 15.49 -17.07 18.33
CA SER A 280 15.29 -16.19 17.18
C SER A 280 14.00 -16.48 16.42
N ARG A 281 13.52 -15.47 15.70
CA ARG A 281 12.47 -15.61 14.71
C ARG A 281 12.82 -14.77 13.49
N GLY A 282 12.72 -15.38 12.29
CA GLY A 282 13.07 -14.73 11.04
C GLY A 282 14.57 -14.46 10.85
N PHE A 283 15.44 -14.96 11.73
CA PHE A 283 16.89 -14.78 11.64
C PHE A 283 17.63 -16.08 11.31
N ALA A 284 17.41 -17.13 12.08
CA ALA A 284 18.02 -18.45 11.88
C ALA A 284 16.98 -19.56 12.11
N GLU A 285 17.13 -20.67 11.41
CA GLU A 285 16.29 -21.87 11.58
C GLU A 285 16.81 -22.79 12.70
N ASP A 286 18.14 -22.79 12.91
CA ASP A 286 18.82 -23.63 13.89
C ASP A 286 19.55 -22.79 14.95
N ASP A 287 19.37 -23.15 16.20
CA ASP A 287 19.97 -22.46 17.36
C ASP A 287 21.50 -22.68 17.47
N SER A 288 22.08 -23.67 16.78
CA SER A 288 23.53 -23.88 16.69
C SER A 288 24.30 -22.71 16.07
N VAL A 289 23.62 -21.88 15.29
CA VAL A 289 24.18 -20.64 14.74
C VAL A 289 24.73 -19.72 15.86
N PHE A 290 24.16 -19.80 17.08
CA PHE A 290 24.53 -18.95 18.21
C PHE A 290 25.64 -19.51 19.09
N ASP A 291 26.17 -20.72 18.83
CA ASP A 291 27.17 -21.36 19.67
C ASP A 291 28.45 -20.54 19.83
N ASP A 292 28.85 -19.81 18.80
CA ASP A 292 30.02 -18.95 18.81
C ASP A 292 29.84 -17.67 19.66
N VAL A 293 28.62 -17.18 19.79
CA VAL A 293 28.35 -15.93 20.48
C VAL A 293 28.04 -16.12 21.97
N ARG A 294 27.54 -17.29 22.36
CA ARG A 294 27.25 -17.58 23.78
C ARG A 294 28.44 -17.34 24.72
N PRO A 295 29.67 -17.89 24.44
CA PRO A 295 30.83 -17.61 25.29
C PRO A 295 31.26 -16.14 25.23
N GLN A 296 31.07 -15.44 24.13
CA GLN A 296 31.37 -14.01 24.04
C GLN A 296 30.45 -13.17 24.91
N ILE A 297 29.16 -13.53 25.00
CA ILE A 297 28.19 -12.88 25.88
C ILE A 297 28.59 -13.09 27.34
N ALA A 298 28.85 -14.32 27.75
CA ALA A 298 29.26 -14.66 29.11
C ALA A 298 30.54 -13.89 29.53
N LYS A 299 31.53 -13.85 28.65
CA LYS A 299 32.76 -13.08 28.84
C LYS A 299 32.49 -11.59 29.00
N ALA A 300 31.67 -11.00 28.11
CA ALA A 300 31.36 -9.58 28.16
C ALA A 300 30.60 -9.17 29.43
N ILE A 301 29.72 -10.05 29.92
CA ILE A 301 29.02 -9.85 31.23
C ILE A 301 30.03 -9.87 32.39
N SER A 302 30.93 -10.86 32.44
CA SER A 302 31.95 -10.96 33.47
C SER A 302 32.88 -9.75 33.48
N GLU A 303 33.34 -9.28 32.33
CA GLU A 303 34.16 -8.07 32.18
C GLU A 303 33.40 -6.82 32.66
N ALA A 304 32.11 -6.71 32.34
CA ALA A 304 31.29 -5.59 32.80
C ALA A 304 31.12 -5.57 34.32
N ALA A 305 30.89 -6.74 34.94
CA ALA A 305 30.84 -6.86 36.39
C ALA A 305 32.17 -6.47 37.06
N ALA A 306 33.30 -6.91 36.51
CA ALA A 306 34.64 -6.53 37.00
C ALA A 306 34.87 -5.00 36.89
N ASN A 307 34.25 -4.34 35.90
CA ASN A 307 34.28 -2.88 35.72
C ASN A 307 33.21 -2.13 36.56
N GLY A 308 32.54 -2.80 37.48
CA GLY A 308 31.60 -2.18 38.40
C GLY A 308 30.14 -2.10 37.96
N THR A 309 29.75 -2.73 36.85
CA THR A 309 28.33 -2.84 36.44
C THR A 309 27.56 -3.69 37.46
N ARG A 310 26.40 -3.20 37.95
CA ARG A 310 25.59 -3.84 39.00
C ARG A 310 24.09 -3.76 38.75
N ASP A 311 23.67 -3.31 37.59
CA ASP A 311 22.24 -3.20 37.27
C ASP A 311 21.86 -3.97 35.99
N SER A 312 20.65 -4.48 35.98
CA SER A 312 20.08 -5.30 34.91
C SER A 312 20.11 -4.60 33.54
N HIS A 313 19.79 -3.30 33.50
CA HIS A 313 19.72 -2.54 32.25
C HIS A 313 21.12 -2.37 31.64
N ALA A 314 22.13 -2.07 32.42
CA ALA A 314 23.50 -1.93 31.95
C ALA A 314 24.04 -3.27 31.41
N PHE A 315 23.79 -4.39 32.08
CA PHE A 315 24.12 -5.72 31.57
C PHE A 315 23.36 -6.03 30.25
N ALA A 316 22.08 -5.70 30.19
CA ALA A 316 21.30 -5.88 28.94
C ALA A 316 21.90 -5.08 27.79
N GLN A 317 22.40 -3.87 28.01
CA GLN A 317 23.10 -3.08 26.98
C GLN A 317 24.43 -3.72 26.55
N VAL A 318 25.15 -4.36 27.46
CA VAL A 318 26.38 -5.12 27.16
C VAL A 318 26.04 -6.31 26.24
N VAL A 319 25.03 -7.09 26.61
CA VAL A 319 24.55 -8.22 25.79
C VAL A 319 24.11 -7.74 24.42
N ARG A 320 23.29 -6.69 24.33
CA ARG A 320 22.83 -6.12 23.06
C ARG A 320 23.98 -5.73 22.15
N ARG A 321 24.99 -5.02 22.69
CA ARG A 321 26.17 -4.61 21.92
C ARG A 321 27.01 -5.79 21.44
N THR A 322 27.18 -6.80 22.28
CA THR A 322 27.97 -8.00 21.94
C THR A 322 27.31 -8.80 20.84
N VAL A 323 26.02 -9.11 20.98
CA VAL A 323 25.25 -9.82 19.95
C VAL A 323 25.16 -9.00 18.67
N GLY A 324 24.87 -7.70 18.76
CA GLY A 324 24.77 -6.82 17.60
C GLY A 324 26.06 -6.74 16.78
N ARG A 325 27.21 -6.66 17.45
CA ARG A 325 28.52 -6.69 16.81
C ARG A 325 28.77 -8.02 16.11
N TRP A 326 28.50 -9.14 16.78
CA TRP A 326 28.66 -10.48 16.25
C TRP A 326 27.77 -10.69 15.01
N VAL A 327 26.48 -10.34 15.08
CA VAL A 327 25.55 -10.47 13.95
C VAL A 327 26.01 -9.61 12.78
N ASN A 328 26.36 -8.35 13.02
CA ASN A 328 26.79 -7.45 11.94
C ASN A 328 28.09 -7.95 11.27
N THR A 329 29.03 -8.49 12.05
CA THR A 329 30.32 -8.97 11.52
C THR A 329 30.17 -10.29 10.76
N LYS A 330 29.44 -11.27 11.31
CA LYS A 330 29.33 -12.62 10.76
C LYS A 330 28.24 -12.74 9.71
N HIS A 331 27.10 -12.08 9.88
CA HIS A 331 25.91 -12.24 9.06
C HIS A 331 25.55 -10.99 8.23
N ARG A 332 26.17 -9.84 8.50
CA ARG A 332 25.88 -8.54 7.82
C ARG A 332 24.41 -8.15 7.90
N ARG A 333 23.75 -8.50 9.01
CA ARG A 333 22.33 -8.25 9.29
C ARG A 333 22.19 -7.40 10.56
N ARG A 334 21.00 -6.83 10.79
CA ARG A 334 20.72 -5.96 11.95
C ARG A 334 19.36 -6.28 12.57
N PRO A 335 19.15 -7.51 13.06
CA PRO A 335 17.89 -7.91 13.67
C PRO A 335 17.60 -7.10 14.93
N MET A 336 16.34 -7.10 15.35
CA MET A 336 15.97 -6.57 16.65
C MET A 336 16.52 -7.48 17.74
N ILE A 337 17.34 -6.94 18.65
CA ILE A 337 17.95 -7.70 19.74
C ILE A 337 17.31 -7.24 21.05
N VAL A 338 16.69 -8.18 21.76
CA VAL A 338 16.00 -7.96 23.03
C VAL A 338 16.66 -8.82 24.12
N PRO A 339 17.64 -8.28 24.84
CA PRO A 339 18.23 -8.96 25.97
C PRO A 339 17.34 -8.83 27.20
N VAL A 340 17.22 -9.92 27.95
CA VAL A 340 16.58 -10.00 29.26
C VAL A 340 17.62 -10.51 30.23
N VAL A 341 18.08 -9.63 31.11
CA VAL A 341 19.07 -9.98 32.13
C VAL A 341 18.44 -9.77 33.51
N ILE A 342 18.45 -10.81 34.33
CA ILE A 342 17.95 -10.78 35.70
C ILE A 342 19.05 -11.09 36.67
N GLU A 343 18.94 -10.60 37.88
CA GLU A 343 19.80 -10.96 39.00
C GLU A 343 19.44 -12.38 39.47
N ALA A 344 20.46 -13.21 39.71
CA ALA A 344 20.31 -14.60 40.15
C ALA A 344 20.64 -14.75 41.63
#